data_0afc1e6d7a1828601909026c2d045625
#
_entry.id   0afc1e6d7a1828601909026c2d045625
#
_cell.length_a   1.000
_cell.length_b   1.000
_cell.length_c   1.000
_cell.angle_alpha   90.00
_cell.angle_beta   90.00
_cell.angle_gamma   90.00
#
_symmetry.space_group_name_H-M   'P 1'
#
loop_
_entity.id
_entity.type
_entity.pdbx_description
1 polymer ?
#
loop_
_entity_poly.entity_id
_entity_poly.type
_entity_poly.pdbx_seq_one_letter_code
_entity_poly.pdbx_strand_id
1 'polypeptide(L)'
;MEPRVPSAAARLKAIQTLRDNDIPTSVLMAPLIPAINDAEIEAVLEAAADAGASHAHYIFLRLPHEVKNLFIEWLGAHFPDRAAHVMSLVRQASGSRDHDSRFGVRQTGRGAYADMLGRRFRGACKRHGLAPDRYQQHLDCGQFQRPGQLQLGLNL
;
A
#
# COMPACT_ATOMS: atom_id res chain seq x y z
N MET A 1 10.57 -1.45 -12.02
CA MET A 1 10.87 -2.19 -10.79
C MET A 1 10.30 -3.61 -10.79
N GLU A 2 9.12 -3.85 -11.26
CA GLU A 2 8.46 -5.17 -11.23
C GLU A 2 8.04 -5.62 -12.64
N PRO A 3 8.92 -6.27 -13.41
CA PRO A 3 8.69 -6.53 -14.83
C PRO A 3 7.58 -7.56 -15.13
N ARG A 4 7.10 -8.29 -14.13
CA ARG A 4 6.10 -9.37 -14.29
C ARG A 4 4.76 -9.11 -13.61
N VAL A 5 4.51 -7.88 -13.17
CA VAL A 5 3.23 -7.57 -12.53
C VAL A 5 2.13 -7.30 -13.55
N PRO A 6 0.87 -7.62 -13.23
CA PRO A 6 -0.27 -7.28 -14.04
C PRO A 6 -0.39 -5.76 -14.26
N SER A 7 -0.88 -5.37 -15.42
CA SER A 7 -1.15 -3.96 -15.72
C SER A 7 -2.17 -3.33 -14.76
N ALA A 8 -2.21 -2.01 -14.65
CA ALA A 8 -3.21 -1.30 -13.84
C ALA A 8 -4.64 -1.70 -14.23
N ALA A 9 -4.93 -1.80 -15.53
CA ALA A 9 -6.24 -2.24 -16.02
C ALA A 9 -6.60 -3.65 -15.56
N ALA A 10 -5.64 -4.60 -15.57
CA ALA A 10 -5.88 -5.96 -15.09
C ALA A 10 -6.14 -6.01 -13.58
N ARG A 11 -5.45 -5.19 -12.80
CA ARG A 11 -5.66 -5.07 -11.34
C ARG A 11 -7.03 -4.47 -11.03
N LEU A 12 -7.44 -3.40 -11.73
CA LEU A 12 -8.77 -2.81 -11.58
C LEU A 12 -9.88 -3.78 -11.97
N LYS A 13 -9.67 -4.54 -13.06
CA LYS A 13 -10.63 -5.60 -13.46
C LYS A 13 -10.77 -6.70 -12.41
N ALA A 14 -9.68 -7.06 -11.73
CA ALA A 14 -9.73 -8.02 -10.62
C ALA A 14 -10.56 -7.47 -9.44
N ILE A 15 -10.38 -6.18 -9.08
CA ILE A 15 -11.20 -5.52 -8.04
C ILE A 15 -12.69 -5.58 -8.44
N GLN A 16 -13.03 -5.21 -9.68
CA GLN A 16 -14.40 -5.27 -10.18
C GLN A 16 -14.99 -6.68 -10.08
N THR A 17 -14.22 -7.68 -10.50
CA THR A 17 -14.68 -9.09 -10.44
C THR A 17 -14.94 -9.53 -9.01
N LEU A 18 -14.10 -9.16 -8.06
CA LEU A 18 -14.30 -9.47 -6.64
C LEU A 18 -15.53 -8.75 -6.07
N ARG A 19 -15.70 -7.46 -6.38
CA ARG A 19 -16.88 -6.69 -5.99
C ARG A 19 -18.18 -7.34 -6.53
N ASP A 20 -18.19 -7.75 -7.80
CA ASP A 20 -19.36 -8.35 -8.46
C ASP A 20 -19.74 -9.72 -7.85
N ASN A 21 -18.88 -10.28 -7.01
CA ASN A 21 -19.09 -11.49 -6.20
C ASN A 21 -19.18 -11.19 -4.68
N ASP A 22 -19.45 -9.94 -4.28
CA ASP A 22 -19.58 -9.50 -2.88
C ASP A 22 -18.34 -9.77 -2.02
N ILE A 23 -17.15 -9.83 -2.63
CA ILE A 23 -15.89 -10.02 -1.93
C ILE A 23 -15.25 -8.66 -1.61
N PRO A 24 -15.16 -8.26 -0.32
CA PRO A 24 -14.54 -7.00 0.08
C PRO A 24 -13.08 -6.92 -0.37
N THR A 25 -12.70 -5.82 -0.98
CA THR A 25 -11.36 -5.67 -1.56
C THR A 25 -10.71 -4.38 -1.06
N SER A 26 -9.43 -4.47 -0.72
CA SER A 26 -8.61 -3.33 -0.36
C SER A 26 -7.55 -3.04 -1.41
N VAL A 27 -7.27 -1.76 -1.68
CA VAL A 27 -6.12 -1.34 -2.47
C VAL A 27 -4.94 -0.98 -1.57
N LEU A 28 -3.75 -1.43 -1.92
CA LEU A 28 -2.51 -1.11 -1.22
C LEU A 28 -1.54 -0.39 -2.15
N MET A 29 -1.29 0.89 -1.89
CA MET A 29 -0.21 1.65 -2.54
C MET A 29 1.12 1.37 -1.83
N ALA A 30 1.90 0.44 -2.35
CA ALA A 30 3.17 0.03 -1.76
C ALA A 30 4.20 -0.38 -2.83
N PRO A 31 5.37 0.24 -2.81
CA PRO A 31 5.78 1.34 -1.95
C PRO A 31 5.24 2.70 -2.44
N LEU A 32 4.91 3.60 -1.50
CA LEU A 32 4.73 5.02 -1.80
C LEU A 32 6.10 5.69 -1.75
N ILE A 33 6.56 6.16 -2.91
CA ILE A 33 7.91 6.71 -3.11
C ILE A 33 7.82 8.23 -3.25
N PRO A 34 8.43 9.00 -2.32
CA PRO A 34 8.44 10.46 -2.37
C PRO A 34 8.92 11.01 -3.72
N ALA A 35 8.25 12.01 -4.24
CA ALA A 35 8.57 12.71 -5.50
C ALA A 35 8.68 11.79 -6.74
N ILE A 36 8.21 10.55 -6.67
CA ILE A 36 8.12 9.61 -7.80
C ILE A 36 6.66 9.28 -8.11
N ASN A 37 5.94 8.62 -7.17
CA ASN A 37 4.56 8.19 -7.38
C ASN A 37 3.55 8.79 -6.39
N ASP A 38 3.99 9.65 -5.49
CA ASP A 38 3.12 10.34 -4.54
C ASP A 38 2.15 11.34 -5.19
N ALA A 39 2.47 11.81 -6.40
CA ALA A 39 1.55 12.63 -7.19
C ALA A 39 0.31 11.85 -7.68
N GLU A 40 0.38 10.52 -7.71
CA GLU A 40 -0.68 9.65 -8.23
C GLU A 40 -1.68 9.19 -7.16
N ILE A 41 -1.50 9.59 -5.89
CA ILE A 41 -2.32 9.13 -4.75
C ILE A 41 -3.82 9.26 -5.05
N GLU A 42 -4.24 10.46 -5.45
CA GLU A 42 -5.64 10.76 -5.66
C GLU A 42 -6.22 9.96 -6.84
N ALA A 43 -5.52 9.92 -7.97
CA ALA A 43 -5.96 9.21 -9.16
C ALA A 43 -6.05 7.68 -8.95
N VAL A 44 -5.09 7.11 -8.21
CA VAL A 44 -5.11 5.67 -7.89
C VAL A 44 -6.28 5.33 -6.98
N LEU A 45 -6.56 6.17 -5.97
CA LEU A 45 -7.66 5.94 -5.03
C LEU A 45 -9.03 6.13 -5.70
N GLU A 46 -9.18 7.12 -6.58
CA GLU A 46 -10.36 7.30 -7.42
C GLU A 46 -10.62 6.06 -8.27
N ALA A 47 -9.64 5.63 -9.06
CA ALA A 47 -9.79 4.46 -9.92
C ALA A 47 -10.09 3.17 -9.14
N ALA A 48 -9.51 3.00 -7.95
CA ALA A 48 -9.78 1.86 -7.09
C ALA A 48 -11.21 1.88 -6.52
N ALA A 49 -11.70 3.05 -6.10
CA ALA A 49 -13.06 3.23 -5.61
C ALA A 49 -14.08 2.97 -6.72
N ASP A 50 -13.86 3.50 -7.92
CA ASP A 50 -14.71 3.27 -9.10
C ASP A 50 -14.76 1.78 -9.47
N ALA A 51 -13.65 1.06 -9.31
CA ALA A 51 -13.60 -0.39 -9.48
C ALA A 51 -14.34 -1.16 -8.37
N GLY A 52 -14.65 -0.52 -7.23
CA GLY A 52 -15.40 -1.09 -6.12
C GLY A 52 -14.56 -1.54 -4.94
N ALA A 53 -13.35 -1.04 -4.78
CA ALA A 53 -12.60 -1.22 -3.55
C ALA A 53 -13.33 -0.54 -2.38
N SER A 54 -13.31 -1.17 -1.21
CA SER A 54 -13.93 -0.64 0.02
C SER A 54 -12.92 -0.01 0.97
N HIS A 55 -11.66 -0.39 0.87
CA HIS A 55 -10.58 0.05 1.77
C HIS A 55 -9.34 0.43 0.97
N ALA A 56 -8.53 1.33 1.54
CA ALA A 56 -7.25 1.69 0.95
C ALA A 56 -6.17 1.89 2.03
N HIS A 57 -4.95 1.48 1.69
CA HIS A 57 -3.79 1.62 2.55
C HIS A 57 -2.58 2.04 1.74
N TYR A 58 -1.55 2.54 2.39
CA TYR A 58 -0.25 2.75 1.78
C TYR A 58 0.88 2.28 2.69
N ILE A 59 2.00 1.94 2.08
CA ILE A 59 3.25 1.70 2.80
C ILE A 59 4.29 2.63 2.21
N PHE A 60 4.85 3.51 3.04
CA PHE A 60 5.94 4.38 2.69
C PHE A 60 7.18 3.55 2.32
N LEU A 61 7.97 4.02 1.35
CA LEU A 61 9.17 3.34 0.89
C LEU A 61 10.09 2.96 2.06
N ARG A 62 10.54 1.72 2.06
CA ARG A 62 11.47 1.17 3.05
C ARG A 62 12.70 0.64 2.33
N LEU A 63 13.88 0.99 2.83
CA LEU A 63 15.16 0.63 2.25
C LEU A 63 16.03 -0.13 3.28
N PRO A 64 15.67 -1.38 3.63
CA PRO A 64 16.50 -2.18 4.53
C PRO A 64 17.78 -2.63 3.81
N HIS A 65 18.89 -2.65 4.55
CA HIS A 65 20.18 -3.22 4.16
C HIS A 65 20.57 -2.95 2.69
N GLU A 66 20.81 -3.98 1.91
CA GLU A 66 21.28 -3.92 0.52
C GLU A 66 20.26 -3.33 -0.46
N VAL A 67 18.98 -3.35 -0.14
CA VAL A 67 17.92 -2.73 -0.96
C VAL A 67 18.16 -1.23 -1.16
N LYS A 68 18.77 -0.57 -0.17
CA LYS A 68 19.11 0.85 -0.26
C LYS A 68 20.06 1.14 -1.43
N ASN A 69 21.15 0.38 -1.57
CA ASN A 69 22.14 0.63 -2.62
C ASN A 69 21.53 0.38 -4.00
N LEU A 70 20.80 -0.72 -4.15
CA LEU A 70 20.09 -1.04 -5.39
C LEU A 70 19.07 0.05 -5.77
N PHE A 71 18.37 0.61 -4.79
CA PHE A 71 17.43 1.69 -5.03
C PHE A 71 18.13 2.99 -5.45
N ILE A 72 19.27 3.33 -4.84
CA ILE A 72 20.08 4.50 -5.21
C ILE A 72 20.61 4.36 -6.65
N GLU A 73 21.12 3.19 -7.02
CA GLU A 73 21.56 2.89 -8.38
C GLU A 73 20.40 3.02 -9.37
N TRP A 74 19.25 2.45 -9.04
CA TRP A 74 18.05 2.55 -9.86
C TRP A 74 17.58 4.00 -10.03
N LEU A 75 17.59 4.81 -8.96
CA LEU A 75 17.26 6.24 -9.04
C LEU A 75 18.24 6.98 -9.96
N GLY A 76 19.54 6.72 -9.84
CA GLY A 76 20.57 7.34 -10.68
C GLY A 76 20.38 7.01 -12.16
N ALA A 77 19.95 5.77 -12.47
CA ALA A 77 19.70 5.33 -13.84
C ALA A 77 18.40 5.88 -14.46
N HIS A 78 17.33 6.01 -13.66
CA HIS A 78 15.98 6.31 -14.19
C HIS A 78 15.48 7.72 -13.85
N PHE A 79 15.97 8.34 -12.77
CA PHE A 79 15.54 9.65 -12.27
C PHE A 79 16.72 10.46 -11.74
N PRO A 80 17.80 10.67 -12.53
CA PRO A 80 19.03 11.31 -12.06
C PRO A 80 18.76 12.69 -11.46
N ASP A 81 17.91 13.51 -12.07
CA ASP A 81 17.59 14.86 -11.62
C ASP A 81 16.80 14.90 -10.29
N ARG A 82 16.15 13.82 -9.91
CA ARG A 82 15.34 13.72 -8.70
C ARG A 82 16.00 12.87 -7.60
N ALA A 83 17.04 12.12 -7.91
CA ALA A 83 17.63 11.12 -7.01
C ALA A 83 18.00 11.71 -5.64
N ALA A 84 18.69 12.84 -5.63
CA ALA A 84 19.09 13.51 -4.39
C ALA A 84 17.87 13.99 -3.58
N HIS A 85 16.85 14.53 -4.24
CA HIS A 85 15.62 15.00 -3.60
C HIS A 85 14.82 13.85 -2.98
N VAL A 86 14.60 12.77 -3.74
CA VAL A 86 13.92 11.56 -3.26
C VAL A 86 14.60 11.01 -1.99
N MET A 87 15.93 10.85 -2.04
CA MET A 87 16.68 10.34 -0.90
C MET A 87 16.66 11.28 0.31
N SER A 88 16.61 12.59 0.09
CA SER A 88 16.43 13.57 1.17
C SER A 88 15.08 13.38 1.87
N LEU A 89 13.99 13.25 1.12
CA LEU A 89 12.65 13.02 1.66
C LEU A 89 12.53 11.68 2.39
N VAL A 90 13.13 10.62 1.84
CA VAL A 90 13.17 9.29 2.48
C VAL A 90 13.88 9.36 3.83
N ARG A 91 15.05 10.04 3.91
CA ARG A 91 15.77 10.21 5.19
C ARG A 91 14.96 11.03 6.20
N GLN A 92 14.32 12.12 5.77
CA GLN A 92 13.44 12.92 6.65
C GLN A 92 12.31 12.07 7.22
N ALA A 93 11.65 11.26 6.41
CA ALA A 93 10.55 10.40 6.84
C ALA A 93 11.01 9.24 7.73
N SER A 94 12.28 8.86 7.69
CA SER A 94 12.88 7.81 8.52
C SER A 94 13.56 8.35 9.78
N GLY A 95 13.34 9.62 10.15
CA GLY A 95 13.96 10.25 11.33
C GLY A 95 15.47 10.43 11.18
N SER A 96 15.93 10.91 10.02
CA SER A 96 17.34 11.11 9.64
C SER A 96 18.15 9.81 9.52
N ARG A 97 17.48 8.66 9.40
CA ARG A 97 18.07 7.35 9.12
C ARG A 97 17.58 6.85 7.78
N ASP A 98 18.31 5.96 7.14
CA ASP A 98 17.84 5.37 5.87
C ASP A 98 16.73 4.32 6.07
N HIS A 99 16.56 3.84 7.31
CA HIS A 99 15.53 2.88 7.68
C HIS A 99 15.16 3.01 9.18
N ASP A 100 13.87 3.02 9.50
CA ASP A 100 13.33 2.90 10.87
C ASP A 100 12.56 1.57 11.00
N SER A 101 13.05 0.68 11.86
CA SER A 101 12.47 -0.65 12.09
C SER A 101 11.34 -0.67 13.13
N ARG A 102 11.10 0.46 13.83
CA ARG A 102 10.12 0.51 14.93
C ARG A 102 8.70 0.20 14.47
N PHE A 103 8.01 -0.62 15.23
CA PHE A 103 6.62 -0.97 14.96
C PHE A 103 5.72 0.29 15.01
N GLY A 104 4.74 0.39 14.09
CA GLY A 104 3.82 1.52 13.99
C GLY A 104 4.33 2.71 13.18
N VAL A 105 5.66 2.91 13.07
CA VAL A 105 6.27 4.01 12.30
C VAL A 105 6.84 3.55 10.97
N ARG A 106 7.32 2.32 10.94
CA ARG A 106 8.01 1.72 9.79
C ARG A 106 7.21 1.70 8.48
N GLN A 107 5.90 1.86 8.55
CA GLN A 107 5.01 1.79 7.38
C GLN A 107 4.56 3.17 6.88
N THR A 108 4.46 4.17 7.74
CA THR A 108 3.90 5.47 7.40
C THR A 108 4.93 6.59 7.31
N GLY A 109 6.12 6.38 7.87
CA GLY A 109 7.14 7.42 8.02
C GLY A 109 6.82 8.41 9.13
N ARG A 110 7.68 9.44 9.28
CA ARG A 110 7.55 10.54 10.25
C ARG A 110 7.93 11.87 9.63
N GLY A 111 7.54 12.97 10.30
CA GLY A 111 7.89 14.32 9.94
C GLY A 111 6.96 14.95 8.93
N ALA A 112 7.17 16.24 8.68
CA ALA A 112 6.21 17.08 7.95
C ALA A 112 5.79 16.53 6.59
N TYR A 113 6.71 15.94 5.84
CA TYR A 113 6.41 15.37 4.52
C TYR A 113 5.55 14.11 4.63
N ALA A 114 5.92 13.16 5.51
CA ALA A 114 5.12 11.96 5.72
C ALA A 114 3.73 12.29 6.27
N ASP A 115 3.63 13.27 7.17
CA ASP A 115 2.35 13.76 7.71
C ASP A 115 1.49 14.40 6.62
N MET A 116 2.10 15.17 5.69
CA MET A 116 1.41 15.74 4.54
C MET A 116 0.85 14.62 3.64
N LEU A 117 1.66 13.63 3.28
CA LEU A 117 1.21 12.49 2.48
C LEU A 117 0.08 11.73 3.17
N GLY A 118 0.20 11.49 4.48
CA GLY A 118 -0.85 10.84 5.25
C GLY A 118 -2.16 11.63 5.27
N ARG A 119 -2.11 12.97 5.34
CA ARG A 119 -3.30 13.83 5.24
C ARG A 119 -3.91 13.79 3.83
N ARG A 120 -3.09 13.87 2.78
CA ARG A 120 -3.55 13.75 1.38
C ARG A 120 -4.25 12.42 1.15
N PHE A 121 -3.61 11.32 1.56
CA PHE A 121 -4.15 9.97 1.43
C PHE A 121 -5.51 9.82 2.13
N ARG A 122 -5.60 10.19 3.41
CA ARG A 122 -6.87 10.15 4.17
C ARG A 122 -7.94 11.06 3.56
N GLY A 123 -7.55 12.25 3.09
CA GLY A 123 -8.46 13.17 2.40
C GLY A 123 -9.03 12.57 1.11
N ALA A 124 -8.20 11.90 0.31
CA ALA A 124 -8.64 11.21 -0.89
C ALA A 124 -9.53 10.00 -0.56
N CYS A 125 -9.17 9.16 0.43
CA CYS A 125 -10.02 8.08 0.90
C CYS A 125 -11.42 8.59 1.29
N LYS A 126 -11.49 9.68 2.08
CA LYS A 126 -12.77 10.28 2.49
C LYS A 126 -13.61 10.76 1.29
N ARG A 127 -12.98 11.37 0.27
CA ARG A 127 -13.69 11.84 -0.93
C ARG A 127 -14.32 10.70 -1.73
N HIS A 128 -13.64 9.56 -1.80
CA HIS A 128 -14.04 8.41 -2.59
C HIS A 128 -14.71 7.29 -1.78
N GLY A 129 -15.04 7.53 -0.50
CA GLY A 129 -15.74 6.56 0.35
C GLY A 129 -14.90 5.33 0.73
N LEU A 130 -13.57 5.40 0.63
CA LEU A 130 -12.66 4.33 1.01
C LEU A 130 -12.35 4.40 2.51
N ALA A 131 -12.40 3.28 3.21
CA ALA A 131 -11.96 3.22 4.60
C ALA A 131 -10.42 3.16 4.67
N PRO A 132 -9.76 4.08 5.39
CA PRO A 132 -8.30 4.14 5.44
C PRO A 132 -7.68 3.19 6.48
N ASP A 133 -8.50 2.49 7.26
CA ASP A 133 -8.04 1.68 8.39
C ASP A 133 -8.32 0.19 8.18
N ARG A 134 -7.25 -0.60 8.03
CA ARG A 134 -7.34 -2.05 7.91
C ARG A 134 -7.71 -2.77 9.21
N TYR A 135 -7.52 -2.13 10.36
CA TYR A 135 -7.77 -2.74 11.67
C TYR A 135 -9.23 -2.69 12.09
N GLN A 136 -10.06 -1.87 11.42
CA GLN A 136 -11.51 -1.81 11.65
C GLN A 136 -12.29 -2.78 10.76
N GLN A 137 -11.62 -3.55 9.91
CA GLN A 137 -12.26 -4.54 9.07
C GLN A 137 -12.59 -5.78 9.92
N HIS A 138 -13.85 -5.90 10.34
CA HIS A 138 -14.36 -7.12 10.94
C HIS A 138 -14.52 -8.18 9.84
N LEU A 139 -13.57 -9.11 9.78
CA LEU A 139 -13.66 -10.26 8.89
C LEU A 139 -14.65 -11.28 9.47
N ASP A 140 -15.62 -11.69 8.68
CA ASP A 140 -16.51 -12.79 9.05
C ASP A 140 -15.77 -14.13 8.91
N CYS A 141 -15.18 -14.57 10.00
CA CYS A 141 -14.46 -15.84 10.07
C CYS A 141 -15.41 -17.06 10.14
N GLY A 142 -16.71 -16.84 10.32
CA GLY A 142 -17.73 -17.91 10.36
C GLY A 142 -17.99 -18.55 9.02
N GLN A 143 -17.66 -17.88 7.93
CA GLN A 143 -17.82 -18.38 6.56
C GLN A 143 -16.72 -19.38 6.14
N PHE A 144 -15.64 -19.49 6.92
CA PHE A 144 -14.54 -20.39 6.59
C PHE A 144 -14.95 -21.85 6.78
N GLN A 145 -15.05 -22.60 5.67
CA GLN A 145 -15.22 -24.04 5.68
C GLN A 145 -13.92 -24.70 5.22
N ARG A 146 -13.38 -25.60 6.03
CA ARG A 146 -12.22 -26.40 5.62
C ARG A 146 -12.64 -27.44 4.59
N PRO A 147 -12.13 -27.42 3.35
CA PRO A 147 -12.41 -28.45 2.38
C PRO A 147 -11.89 -29.80 2.89
N GLY A 148 -12.74 -30.81 2.98
CA GLY A 148 -12.32 -32.21 3.20
C GLY A 148 -11.97 -32.62 4.64
N GLN A 149 -12.29 -31.82 5.66
CA GLN A 149 -12.17 -32.28 7.03
C GLN A 149 -13.39 -33.15 7.40
N LEU A 150 -13.25 -34.46 7.22
CA LEU A 150 -14.14 -35.44 7.87
C LEU A 150 -14.04 -35.20 9.37
N GLN A 151 -15.13 -34.77 10.02
CA GLN A 151 -15.23 -34.84 11.47
C GLN A 151 -15.14 -36.33 11.86
N LEU A 152 -14.00 -36.72 12.39
CA LEU A 152 -13.94 -37.96 13.19
C LEU A 152 -14.82 -37.70 14.41
N GLY A 153 -16.05 -38.22 14.35
CA GLY A 153 -16.95 -38.26 15.51
C GLY A 153 -16.35 -39.15 16.57
N LEU A 154 -15.58 -38.56 17.46
CA LEU A 154 -15.27 -39.18 18.74
C LEU A 154 -16.50 -39.00 19.63
N ASN A 155 -17.41 -39.96 19.57
CA ASN A 155 -18.38 -40.14 20.64
C ASN A 155 -17.61 -40.66 21.86
N LEU A 156 -17.40 -39.81 22.88
CA LEU A 156 -17.03 -40.13 24.22
C LEU A 156 -18.29 -40.20 25.08
#